data_2dd29013464647fcd80988c67e636474
#
_entry.id   2dd29013464647fcd80988c67e636474
#
_cell.length_a   1.000
_cell.length_b   1.000
_cell.length_c   1.000
_cell.angle_alpha   90.00
_cell.angle_beta   90.00
_cell.angle_gamma   90.00
#
_symmetry.space_group_name_H-M   'P 1'
#
loop_
_entity.id
_entity.type
_entity.pdbx_description
1 polymer ?
#
loop_
_entity_poly.entity_id
_entity_poly.type
_entity_poly.pdbx_seq_one_letter_code
_entity_poly.pdbx_strand_id
1 'polypeptide(L)'
;MITAARTLPVMELRPGLKDVRRPAALMHAYIVLSLLCGLRTEEARALRWAHVDLDGDQAASPPVPPHVAVWRSVRVHGETKTERSRRTLGLPAAAVQALRTLRESQAEERLAAGDGWQHTGLVFTNHLGAALDAGNVRKMFKRVCTEAGIGDGWTPRELRTAFVSLLSHRGVSIEEIARLVGHASTRTTEIVYRRELRPVITTGAEIMDELFTGI
;
A
#
# COMPACT_ATOMS: atom_id res chain seq x y z
N MET A 1 5.44 9.63 -7.37
CA MET A 1 5.53 9.14 -5.97
C MET A 1 6.26 7.81 -5.86
N ILE A 2 5.84 6.71 -6.52
CA ILE A 2 6.51 5.39 -6.51
C ILE A 2 7.96 5.50 -6.99
N THR A 3 8.22 6.24 -8.07
CA THR A 3 9.56 6.46 -8.64
C THR A 3 10.49 7.17 -7.67
N ALA A 4 9.99 8.19 -6.95
CA ALA A 4 10.80 8.94 -5.99
C ALA A 4 11.26 8.09 -4.80
N ALA A 5 10.42 7.16 -4.31
CA ALA A 5 10.81 6.25 -3.24
C ALA A 5 11.93 5.28 -3.66
N ARG A 6 11.99 4.92 -4.97
CA ARG A 6 13.03 4.04 -5.53
C ARG A 6 14.32 4.78 -5.87
N THR A 7 14.21 6.05 -6.27
CA THR A 7 15.32 6.87 -6.82
C THR A 7 15.86 7.86 -5.79
N LEU A 8 15.61 7.65 -4.49
CA LEU A 8 16.28 8.46 -3.48
C LEU A 8 17.79 8.44 -3.78
N PRO A 9 18.43 9.59 -4.05
CA PRO A 9 19.82 9.62 -4.45
C PRO A 9 20.65 8.90 -3.41
N VAL A 10 21.58 8.08 -3.88
CA VAL A 10 22.68 7.59 -3.06
C VAL A 10 23.49 8.83 -2.68
N MET A 11 23.06 9.53 -1.62
CA MET A 11 23.87 10.59 -1.05
C MET A 11 25.20 9.95 -0.64
N GLU A 12 26.29 10.50 -1.17
CA GLU A 12 27.63 10.15 -0.72
C GLU A 12 27.64 10.17 0.81
N LEU A 13 27.80 9.00 1.38
CA LEU A 13 27.74 8.75 2.81
C LEU A 13 28.86 9.54 3.50
N ARG A 14 28.52 10.52 4.31
CA ARG A 14 29.44 10.96 5.35
C ARG A 14 29.72 9.77 6.26
N PRO A 15 30.99 9.50 6.63
CA PRO A 15 31.33 8.44 7.55
C PRO A 15 30.50 8.57 8.82
N GLY A 16 29.63 7.59 9.10
CA GLY A 16 28.73 7.59 10.26
C GLY A 16 27.23 7.67 9.96
N LEU A 17 26.79 7.88 8.71
CA LEU A 17 25.36 7.76 8.36
C LEU A 17 25.02 6.30 8.02
N LYS A 18 24.08 5.73 8.77
CA LYS A 18 23.50 4.40 8.57
C LYS A 18 22.90 4.28 7.16
N ASP A 19 23.09 3.15 6.52
CA ASP A 19 22.77 2.81 5.14
C ASP A 19 21.44 3.45 4.62
N VAL A 20 21.55 4.28 3.57
CA VAL A 20 20.43 5.01 2.95
C VAL A 20 19.56 4.08 2.09
N ARG A 21 20.06 2.91 1.67
CA ARG A 21 19.34 1.98 0.78
C ARG A 21 18.07 1.44 1.43
N ARG A 22 18.14 1.17 2.71
CA ARG A 22 17.02 0.58 3.44
C ARG A 22 15.80 1.49 3.60
N PRO A 23 15.92 2.74 4.08
CA PRO A 23 14.75 3.63 4.12
C PRO A 23 14.07 3.74 2.76
N ALA A 24 14.85 3.67 1.66
CA ALA A 24 14.32 3.68 0.31
C ALA A 24 13.56 2.39 -0.02
N ALA A 25 14.13 1.20 0.22
CA ALA A 25 13.46 -0.09 -0.01
C ALA A 25 12.20 -0.24 0.84
N LEU A 26 12.29 0.10 2.13
CA LEU A 26 11.17 0.07 3.07
C LEU A 26 10.02 0.96 2.61
N MET A 27 10.30 2.23 2.33
CA MET A 27 9.25 3.18 1.93
C MET A 27 8.74 2.92 0.51
N HIS A 28 9.58 2.44 -0.40
CA HIS A 28 9.14 1.99 -1.71
C HIS A 28 8.13 0.84 -1.59
N ALA A 29 8.46 -0.22 -0.87
CA ALA A 29 7.55 -1.35 -0.67
C ALA A 29 6.26 -0.92 0.07
N TYR A 30 6.38 -0.06 1.08
CA TYR A 30 5.22 0.47 1.82
C TYR A 30 4.27 1.25 0.91
N ILE A 31 4.81 2.18 0.09
CA ILE A 31 4.03 3.02 -0.83
C ILE A 31 3.39 2.14 -1.90
N VAL A 32 4.16 1.25 -2.54
CA VAL A 32 3.65 0.36 -3.60
C VAL A 32 2.53 -0.52 -3.07
N LEU A 33 2.72 -1.16 -1.92
CA LEU A 33 1.71 -2.06 -1.35
C LEU A 33 0.45 -1.29 -0.92
N SER A 34 0.61 -0.11 -0.31
CA SER A 34 -0.53 0.71 0.11
C SER A 34 -1.30 1.28 -1.08
N LEU A 35 -0.59 1.68 -2.15
CA LEU A 35 -1.19 2.27 -3.35
C LEU A 35 -1.79 1.21 -4.29
N LEU A 36 -1.16 0.04 -4.45
CA LEU A 36 -1.58 -0.96 -5.43
C LEU A 36 -2.44 -2.08 -4.83
N CYS A 37 -2.46 -2.25 -3.51
CA CYS A 37 -3.28 -3.23 -2.81
C CYS A 37 -4.24 -2.58 -1.80
N GLY A 38 -4.24 -1.27 -1.67
CA GLY A 38 -5.18 -0.54 -0.82
C GLY A 38 -5.08 -0.86 0.68
N LEU A 39 -3.88 -1.21 1.21
CA LEU A 39 -3.70 -1.51 2.62
C LEU A 39 -3.86 -0.26 3.50
N ARG A 40 -4.46 -0.45 4.68
CA ARG A 40 -4.44 0.58 5.73
C ARG A 40 -3.05 0.64 6.38
N THR A 41 -2.66 1.80 6.90
CA THR A 41 -1.40 1.96 7.63
C THR A 41 -1.24 0.92 8.75
N GLU A 42 -2.29 0.67 9.51
CA GLU A 42 -2.29 -0.30 10.61
C GLU A 42 -2.20 -1.75 10.13
N GLU A 43 -2.78 -2.06 8.97
CA GLU A 43 -2.68 -3.37 8.33
C GLU A 43 -1.27 -3.62 7.81
N ALA A 44 -0.69 -2.65 7.10
CA ALA A 44 0.69 -2.72 6.62
C ALA A 44 1.68 -2.92 7.79
N ARG A 45 1.55 -2.14 8.87
CA ARG A 45 2.42 -2.25 10.05
C ARG A 45 2.30 -3.58 10.79
N ALA A 46 1.16 -4.26 10.69
CA ALA A 46 0.92 -5.57 11.30
C ALA A 46 1.22 -6.75 10.36
N LEU A 47 1.54 -6.47 9.08
CA LEU A 47 1.78 -7.50 8.09
C LEU A 47 3.02 -8.33 8.44
N ARG A 48 2.87 -9.66 8.35
CA ARG A 48 3.95 -10.62 8.58
C ARG A 48 4.33 -11.32 7.30
N TRP A 49 5.60 -11.71 7.18
CA TRP A 49 6.09 -12.51 6.05
C TRP A 49 5.35 -13.84 5.89
N ALA A 50 4.89 -14.43 6.98
CA ALA A 50 4.07 -15.64 6.95
C ALA A 50 2.70 -15.47 6.24
N HIS A 51 2.31 -14.22 5.97
CA HIS A 51 1.07 -13.87 5.28
C HIS A 51 1.32 -13.27 3.89
N VAL A 52 2.54 -13.44 3.36
CA VAL A 52 2.95 -12.94 2.04
C VAL A 52 3.50 -14.10 1.24
N ASP A 53 2.82 -14.42 0.17
CA ASP A 53 3.28 -15.37 -0.84
C ASP A 53 3.75 -14.57 -2.07
N LEU A 54 5.05 -14.62 -2.36
CA LEU A 54 5.66 -13.88 -3.48
C LEU A 54 5.78 -14.71 -4.75
N ASP A 55 5.52 -16.00 -4.67
CA ASP A 55 5.73 -16.95 -5.77
C ASP A 55 4.40 -17.47 -6.33
N GLY A 56 3.41 -17.68 -5.47
CA GLY A 56 2.16 -18.33 -5.80
C GLY A 56 2.37 -19.83 -6.11
N ASP A 57 1.33 -20.47 -6.65
CA ASP A 57 1.38 -21.87 -7.10
C ASP A 57 0.72 -21.97 -8.47
N GLN A 58 1.53 -22.06 -9.53
CA GLN A 58 1.06 -22.21 -10.90
C GLN A 58 0.61 -23.64 -11.23
N ALA A 59 1.00 -24.63 -10.41
CA ALA A 59 0.59 -26.02 -10.58
C ALA A 59 -0.76 -26.33 -9.91
N ALA A 60 -1.23 -25.47 -9.03
CA ALA A 60 -2.55 -25.59 -8.42
C ALA A 60 -3.67 -25.44 -9.45
N SER A 61 -4.83 -26.04 -9.17
CA SER A 61 -6.02 -25.92 -10.01
C SER A 61 -7.19 -25.38 -9.19
N PRO A 62 -7.62 -24.10 -9.38
CA PRO A 62 -7.04 -23.09 -10.29
C PRO A 62 -5.66 -22.59 -9.81
N PRO A 63 -4.82 -22.02 -10.70
CA PRO A 63 -3.53 -21.45 -10.31
C PRO A 63 -3.68 -20.36 -9.26
N VAL A 64 -2.78 -20.38 -8.26
CA VAL A 64 -2.76 -19.38 -7.18
C VAL A 64 -1.71 -18.33 -7.50
N PRO A 65 -2.09 -17.06 -7.72
CA PRO A 65 -1.14 -15.99 -7.95
C PRO A 65 -0.40 -15.58 -6.67
N PRO A 66 0.75 -14.89 -6.78
CA PRO A 66 1.36 -14.19 -5.65
C PRO A 66 0.32 -13.35 -4.93
N HIS A 67 0.30 -13.40 -3.59
CA HIS A 67 -0.77 -12.78 -2.82
C HIS A 67 -0.34 -12.35 -1.41
N VAL A 68 -1.17 -11.52 -0.79
CA VAL A 68 -1.04 -11.09 0.60
C VAL A 68 -2.33 -11.32 1.37
N ALA A 69 -2.24 -11.96 2.53
CA ALA A 69 -3.37 -12.15 3.43
C ALA A 69 -3.40 -11.03 4.49
N VAL A 70 -4.39 -10.15 4.38
CA VAL A 70 -4.57 -8.99 5.26
C VAL A 70 -5.52 -9.40 6.39
N TRP A 71 -4.97 -10.04 7.43
CA TRP A 71 -5.72 -10.60 8.54
C TRP A 71 -5.46 -9.91 9.88
N ARG A 72 -4.44 -9.03 9.96
CA ARG A 72 -3.99 -8.38 11.18
C ARG A 72 -3.96 -6.86 11.07
N SER A 73 -4.09 -6.21 12.23
CA SER A 73 -3.94 -4.77 12.42
C SER A 73 -3.24 -4.51 13.75
N VAL A 74 -2.50 -3.41 13.89
CA VAL A 74 -1.85 -3.01 15.16
C VAL A 74 -2.82 -2.41 16.17
N ARG A 75 -4.13 -2.57 15.99
CA ARG A 75 -5.15 -2.16 16.97
C ARG A 75 -5.20 -3.11 18.15
N VAL A 76 -5.87 -2.68 19.21
CA VAL A 76 -6.08 -3.48 20.43
C VAL A 76 -6.57 -4.88 20.05
N HIS A 77 -5.82 -5.91 20.48
CA HIS A 77 -6.00 -7.35 20.23
C HIS A 77 -5.33 -7.93 18.97
N GLY A 78 -4.58 -7.14 18.16
CA GLY A 78 -3.77 -7.68 17.05
C GLY A 78 -4.55 -8.22 15.85
N GLU A 79 -5.87 -8.14 15.86
CA GLU A 79 -6.75 -8.60 14.77
C GLU A 79 -7.34 -7.44 13.97
N THR A 80 -7.79 -7.71 12.75
CA THR A 80 -8.64 -6.76 12.00
C THR A 80 -9.94 -6.56 12.78
N LYS A 81 -10.51 -5.35 12.71
CA LYS A 81 -11.70 -4.92 13.48
C LYS A 81 -12.89 -5.89 13.38
N THR A 82 -12.99 -6.63 12.28
CA THR A 82 -14.03 -7.65 12.04
C THR A 82 -13.48 -8.75 11.13
N GLU A 83 -14.04 -9.96 11.18
CA GLU A 83 -13.73 -11.05 10.24
C GLU A 83 -13.96 -10.63 8.78
N ARG A 84 -14.98 -9.82 8.52
CA ARG A 84 -15.26 -9.24 7.19
C ARG A 84 -14.14 -8.34 6.65
N SER A 85 -13.22 -7.89 7.50
CA SER A 85 -12.05 -7.12 7.08
C SER A 85 -10.88 -8.00 6.64
N ARG A 86 -10.94 -9.32 6.91
CA ARG A 86 -9.94 -10.29 6.45
C ARG A 86 -10.13 -10.53 4.97
N ARG A 87 -9.07 -10.40 4.23
CA ARG A 87 -9.07 -10.58 2.78
C ARG A 87 -7.70 -11.04 2.29
N THR A 88 -7.70 -11.79 1.21
CA THR A 88 -6.49 -12.17 0.48
C THR A 88 -6.51 -11.42 -0.85
N LEU A 89 -5.43 -10.72 -1.15
CA LEU A 89 -5.30 -9.85 -2.31
C LEU A 89 -4.17 -10.35 -3.19
N GLY A 90 -4.42 -10.52 -4.48
CA GLY A 90 -3.37 -10.76 -5.47
C GLY A 90 -2.39 -9.60 -5.50
N LEU A 91 -1.11 -9.91 -5.63
CA LEU A 91 -0.04 -8.92 -5.71
C LEU A 91 0.27 -8.57 -7.16
N PRO A 92 0.16 -7.30 -7.56
CA PRO A 92 0.71 -6.84 -8.83
C PRO A 92 2.24 -7.07 -8.89
N ALA A 93 2.78 -7.30 -10.08
CA ALA A 93 4.22 -7.58 -10.27
C ALA A 93 5.13 -6.54 -9.61
N ALA A 94 4.76 -5.25 -9.66
CA ALA A 94 5.51 -4.18 -9.00
C ALA A 94 5.53 -4.35 -7.46
N ALA A 95 4.44 -4.85 -6.86
CA ALA A 95 4.39 -5.10 -5.42
C ALA A 95 5.25 -6.32 -5.03
N VAL A 96 5.21 -7.38 -5.83
CA VAL A 96 6.08 -8.56 -5.65
C VAL A 96 7.56 -8.13 -5.68
N GLN A 97 7.96 -7.38 -6.71
CA GLN A 97 9.34 -6.91 -6.84
C GLN A 97 9.77 -6.02 -5.66
N ALA A 98 8.93 -5.08 -5.25
CA ALA A 98 9.22 -4.20 -4.13
C ALA A 98 9.37 -4.97 -2.80
N LEU A 99 8.53 -5.99 -2.58
CA LEU A 99 8.61 -6.84 -1.39
C LEU A 99 9.85 -7.76 -1.42
N ARG A 100 10.25 -8.28 -2.58
CA ARG A 100 11.50 -9.05 -2.71
C ARG A 100 12.71 -8.20 -2.35
N THR A 101 12.82 -6.99 -2.90
CA THR A 101 13.91 -6.04 -2.57
C THR A 101 13.91 -5.69 -1.07
N LEU A 102 12.73 -5.49 -0.46
CA LEU A 102 12.65 -5.26 0.98
C LEU A 102 13.12 -6.46 1.79
N ARG A 103 12.76 -7.68 1.37
CA ARG A 103 13.15 -8.92 2.06
C ARG A 103 14.67 -9.14 2.04
N GLU A 104 15.30 -8.85 0.90
CA GLU A 104 16.77 -8.88 0.75
C GLU A 104 17.43 -7.86 1.68
N SER A 105 16.99 -6.60 1.64
CA SER A 105 17.50 -5.55 2.52
C SER A 105 17.31 -5.88 4.01
N GLN A 106 16.19 -6.49 4.37
CA GLN A 106 15.92 -6.91 5.76
C GLN A 106 16.81 -8.09 6.20
N ALA A 107 17.19 -8.98 5.27
CA ALA A 107 18.13 -10.07 5.56
C ALA A 107 19.54 -9.54 5.85
N GLU A 108 20.01 -8.55 5.08
CA GLU A 108 21.30 -7.88 5.32
C GLU A 108 21.34 -7.21 6.71
N GLU A 109 20.26 -6.55 7.10
CA GLU A 109 20.17 -5.92 8.42
C GLU A 109 20.13 -6.89 9.58
N ARG A 110 19.42 -8.00 9.40
CA ARG A 110 19.40 -9.07 10.37
C ARG A 110 20.82 -9.58 10.65
N LEU A 111 21.61 -9.76 9.60
CA LEU A 111 23.03 -10.16 9.73
C LEU A 111 23.84 -9.08 10.44
N ALA A 112 23.64 -7.82 10.10
CA ALA A 112 24.37 -6.70 10.71
C ALA A 112 24.00 -6.47 12.17
N ALA A 113 22.73 -6.72 12.56
CA ALA A 113 22.24 -6.55 13.92
C ALA A 113 22.63 -7.72 14.86
N GLY A 114 22.92 -8.92 14.30
CA GLY A 114 23.25 -10.09 15.10
C GLY A 114 22.21 -10.38 16.20
N ASP A 115 22.67 -10.54 17.43
CA ASP A 115 21.79 -10.82 18.61
C ASP A 115 20.84 -9.66 18.95
N GLY A 116 21.08 -8.45 18.44
CA GLY A 116 20.18 -7.31 18.62
C GLY A 116 18.92 -7.36 17.74
N TRP A 117 18.83 -8.34 16.81
CA TRP A 117 17.66 -8.48 15.95
C TRP A 117 16.45 -9.04 16.67
N GLN A 118 15.32 -8.35 16.56
CA GLN A 118 14.03 -8.82 17.07
C GLN A 118 13.29 -9.66 16.02
N HIS A 119 13.10 -10.94 16.29
CA HIS A 119 12.43 -11.92 15.41
C HIS A 119 10.90 -11.75 15.40
N THR A 120 10.39 -10.58 15.03
CA THR A 120 8.94 -10.31 15.00
C THR A 120 8.23 -10.94 13.81
N GLY A 121 8.95 -11.31 12.76
CA GLY A 121 8.40 -11.79 11.49
C GLY A 121 7.64 -10.74 10.68
N LEU A 122 7.69 -9.46 11.08
CA LEU A 122 7.02 -8.37 10.40
C LEU A 122 7.71 -8.01 9.06
N VAL A 123 6.90 -7.62 8.08
CA VAL A 123 7.37 -7.11 6.77
C VAL A 123 7.98 -5.72 6.94
N PHE A 124 7.31 -4.83 7.68
CA PHE A 124 7.74 -3.45 7.88
C PHE A 124 8.27 -3.26 9.30
N THR A 125 9.60 -3.22 9.42
CA THR A 125 10.30 -3.13 10.71
C THR A 125 11.24 -1.92 10.76
N ASN A 126 11.72 -1.58 11.94
CA ASN A 126 12.91 -0.74 12.07
C ASN A 126 14.19 -1.56 11.81
N HIS A 127 15.37 -0.94 11.91
CA HIS A 127 16.67 -1.56 11.65
C HIS A 127 17.07 -2.68 12.63
N LEU A 128 16.30 -2.90 13.68
CA LEU A 128 16.48 -3.99 14.65
C LEU A 128 15.36 -5.03 14.57
N GLY A 129 14.56 -5.05 13.52
CA GLY A 129 13.46 -6.00 13.36
C GLY A 129 12.21 -5.69 14.19
N ALA A 130 12.21 -4.59 14.96
CA ALA A 130 11.05 -4.18 15.75
C ALA A 130 9.96 -3.52 14.90
N ALA A 131 8.72 -3.52 15.41
CA ALA A 131 7.58 -2.90 14.74
C ALA A 131 7.80 -1.39 14.49
N LEU A 132 7.39 -0.92 13.32
CA LEU A 132 7.42 0.51 13.01
C LEU A 132 6.35 1.26 13.81
N ASP A 133 6.75 2.41 14.35
CA ASP A 133 5.81 3.38 14.90
C ASP A 133 5.09 4.16 13.78
N ALA A 134 3.80 4.50 14.00
CA ALA A 134 3.01 5.24 13.01
C ALA A 134 3.55 6.64 12.74
N GLY A 135 4.18 7.29 13.74
CA GLY A 135 4.83 8.58 13.59
C GLY A 135 6.03 8.50 12.67
N ASN A 136 6.84 7.45 12.82
CA ASN A 136 8.00 7.22 11.95
C ASN A 136 7.58 6.96 10.50
N VAL A 137 6.54 6.16 10.27
CA VAL A 137 5.99 5.95 8.92
C VAL A 137 5.57 7.28 8.29
N ARG A 138 4.83 8.12 9.04
CA ARG A 138 4.42 9.45 8.54
C ARG A 138 5.61 10.36 8.23
N LYS A 139 6.62 10.40 9.09
CA LYS A 139 7.84 11.19 8.86
C LYS A 139 8.59 10.76 7.61
N MET A 140 8.81 9.46 7.44
CA MET A 140 9.47 8.91 6.26
C MET A 140 8.66 9.18 4.98
N PHE A 141 7.34 9.00 5.03
CA PHE A 141 6.46 9.26 3.89
C PHE A 141 6.48 10.75 3.50
N LYS A 142 6.36 11.66 4.48
CA LYS A 142 6.46 13.10 4.25
C LYS A 142 7.77 13.48 3.58
N ARG A 143 8.89 12.90 4.02
CA ARG A 143 10.19 13.11 3.39
C ARG A 143 10.18 12.69 1.91
N VAL A 144 9.64 11.51 1.58
CA VAL A 144 9.51 11.05 0.18
C VAL A 144 8.66 12.01 -0.64
N CYS A 145 7.55 12.53 -0.10
CA CYS A 145 6.69 13.49 -0.80
C CYS A 145 7.43 14.82 -1.06
N THR A 146 8.19 15.31 -0.10
CA THR A 146 9.00 16.53 -0.24
C THR A 146 10.09 16.35 -1.29
N GLU A 147 10.83 15.24 -1.25
CA GLU A 147 11.89 14.91 -2.21
C GLU A 147 11.34 14.68 -3.64
N ALA A 148 10.10 14.19 -3.74
CA ALA A 148 9.39 14.06 -5.02
C ALA A 148 8.79 15.38 -5.54
N GLY A 149 8.89 16.49 -4.79
CA GLY A 149 8.34 17.79 -5.20
C GLY A 149 6.82 17.88 -5.18
N ILE A 150 6.11 16.91 -4.53
CA ILE A 150 4.64 16.92 -4.45
C ILE A 150 4.11 17.58 -3.17
N GLY A 151 5.00 18.19 -2.38
CA GLY A 151 4.66 18.87 -1.13
C GLY A 151 4.57 17.94 0.06
N ASP A 152 4.33 18.51 1.24
CA ASP A 152 4.37 17.83 2.53
C ASP A 152 2.99 17.62 3.19
N GLY A 153 1.93 18.06 2.53
CA GLY A 153 0.55 17.93 3.01
C GLY A 153 -0.04 16.50 2.90
N TRP A 154 0.69 15.58 2.29
CA TRP A 154 0.23 14.20 2.07
C TRP A 154 0.48 13.31 3.26
N THR A 155 -0.44 12.37 3.51
CA THR A 155 -0.32 11.34 4.54
C THR A 155 -0.40 9.95 3.91
N PRO A 156 0.09 8.89 4.59
CA PRO A 156 -0.01 7.52 4.07
C PRO A 156 -1.44 7.05 3.79
N ARG A 157 -2.44 7.70 4.38
CA ARG A 157 -3.86 7.37 4.15
C ARG A 157 -4.30 7.65 2.72
N GLU A 158 -3.75 8.71 2.10
CA GLU A 158 -4.09 9.09 0.73
C GLU A 158 -3.67 8.04 -0.30
N LEU A 159 -2.68 7.20 -0.01
CA LEU A 159 -2.31 6.08 -0.90
C LEU A 159 -3.48 5.12 -1.12
N ARG A 160 -4.20 4.78 -0.04
CA ARG A 160 -5.38 3.92 -0.14
C ARG A 160 -6.56 4.66 -0.76
N THR A 161 -6.71 5.94 -0.50
CA THR A 161 -7.73 6.76 -1.15
C THR A 161 -7.48 6.81 -2.66
N ALA A 162 -6.23 7.01 -3.09
CA ALA A 162 -5.85 6.96 -4.49
C ALA A 162 -6.10 5.57 -5.13
N PHE A 163 -5.88 4.47 -4.41
CA PHE A 163 -6.26 3.12 -4.88
C PHE A 163 -7.75 3.03 -5.22
N VAL A 164 -8.62 3.50 -4.32
CA VAL A 164 -10.07 3.52 -4.53
C VAL A 164 -10.41 4.36 -5.76
N SER A 165 -9.86 5.57 -5.85
CA SER A 165 -10.13 6.50 -6.97
C SER A 165 -9.67 5.95 -8.31
N LEU A 166 -8.48 5.33 -8.37
CA LEU A 166 -7.94 4.74 -9.59
C LEU A 166 -8.80 3.57 -10.09
N LEU A 167 -9.24 2.68 -9.21
CA LEU A 167 -10.11 1.57 -9.58
C LEU A 167 -11.49 2.06 -10.04
N SER A 168 -12.04 3.06 -9.34
CA SER A 168 -13.30 3.67 -9.68
C SER A 168 -13.25 4.35 -11.06
N HIS A 169 -12.18 5.10 -11.34
CA HIS A 169 -11.96 5.72 -12.64
C HIS A 169 -11.84 4.68 -13.78
N ARG A 170 -11.42 3.46 -13.47
CA ARG A 170 -11.36 2.33 -14.40
C ARG A 170 -12.64 1.53 -14.49
N GLY A 171 -13.73 1.99 -13.88
CA GLY A 171 -15.05 1.38 -13.95
C GLY A 171 -15.24 0.14 -13.09
N VAL A 172 -14.32 -0.13 -12.12
CA VAL A 172 -14.52 -1.21 -11.15
C VAL A 172 -15.70 -0.86 -10.24
N SER A 173 -16.62 -1.80 -10.02
CA SER A 173 -17.83 -1.55 -9.22
C SER A 173 -17.49 -1.17 -7.78
N ILE A 174 -18.37 -0.36 -7.16
CA ILE A 174 -18.19 0.10 -5.78
C ILE A 174 -18.17 -1.07 -4.80
N GLU A 175 -18.97 -2.11 -5.05
CA GLU A 175 -19.03 -3.33 -4.25
C GLU A 175 -17.70 -4.08 -4.30
N GLU A 176 -17.10 -4.20 -5.47
CA GLU A 176 -15.82 -4.85 -5.63
C GLU A 176 -14.69 -4.05 -4.97
N ILE A 177 -14.67 -2.74 -5.16
CA ILE A 177 -13.71 -1.85 -4.48
C ILE A 177 -13.89 -1.98 -2.96
N ALA A 178 -15.12 -1.95 -2.43
CA ALA A 178 -15.38 -2.11 -1.01
C ALA A 178 -14.84 -3.45 -0.47
N ARG A 179 -15.01 -4.54 -1.24
CA ARG A 179 -14.45 -5.87 -0.92
C ARG A 179 -12.92 -5.84 -0.89
N LEU A 180 -12.28 -5.29 -1.92
CA LEU A 180 -10.81 -5.19 -2.02
C LEU A 180 -10.20 -4.39 -0.86
N VAL A 181 -10.84 -3.31 -0.45
CA VAL A 181 -10.35 -2.50 0.67
C VAL A 181 -10.86 -2.99 2.04
N GLY A 182 -11.74 -3.97 2.10
CA GLY A 182 -12.30 -4.49 3.36
C GLY A 182 -13.14 -3.44 4.10
N HIS A 183 -14.05 -2.77 3.39
CA HIS A 183 -15.10 -1.96 3.99
C HIS A 183 -16.31 -2.82 4.32
N ALA A 184 -16.89 -2.63 5.50
CA ALA A 184 -18.07 -3.36 5.92
C ALA A 184 -19.33 -2.96 5.13
N SER A 185 -19.33 -1.78 4.49
CA SER A 185 -20.39 -1.29 3.62
C SER A 185 -19.80 -0.47 2.47
N THR A 186 -20.56 -0.36 1.38
CA THR A 186 -20.20 0.48 0.21
C THR A 186 -20.18 1.96 0.54
N ARG A 187 -20.97 2.41 1.52
CA ARG A 187 -21.11 3.83 1.90
C ARG A 187 -19.78 4.56 2.09
N THR A 188 -18.80 3.91 2.73
CA THR A 188 -17.47 4.52 2.92
C THR A 188 -16.74 4.66 1.59
N THR A 189 -16.87 3.68 0.70
CA THR A 189 -16.28 3.71 -0.64
C THR A 189 -16.96 4.78 -1.50
N GLU A 190 -18.28 4.90 -1.43
CA GLU A 190 -19.06 5.93 -2.11
C GLU A 190 -18.68 7.36 -1.70
N ILE A 191 -18.43 7.59 -0.41
CA ILE A 191 -18.01 8.92 0.09
C ILE A 191 -16.65 9.30 -0.53
N VAL A 192 -15.71 8.37 -0.60
CA VAL A 192 -14.41 8.59 -1.25
C VAL A 192 -14.60 8.85 -2.74
N TYR A 193 -15.39 8.00 -3.40
CA TYR A 193 -15.72 8.14 -4.82
C TYR A 193 -16.34 9.50 -5.15
N ARG A 194 -17.41 9.91 -4.43
CA ARG A 194 -18.12 11.18 -4.66
C ARG A 194 -17.27 12.41 -4.33
N ARG A 195 -16.32 12.28 -3.41
CA ARG A 195 -15.48 13.42 -2.99
C ARG A 195 -14.38 13.75 -3.98
N GLU A 196 -13.80 12.73 -4.61
CA GLU A 196 -12.62 12.87 -5.47
C GLU A 196 -12.94 12.89 -6.95
N LEU A 197 -13.93 12.12 -7.37
CA LEU A 197 -14.45 12.13 -8.71
C LEU A 197 -15.78 12.90 -8.67
N ARG A 198 -15.77 14.18 -8.90
CA ARG A 198 -16.97 14.91 -9.34
C ARG A 198 -17.01 14.83 -10.87
N PRO A 199 -17.37 13.68 -11.45
CA PRO A 199 -17.48 13.59 -12.89
C PRO A 199 -18.55 14.57 -13.33
N VAL A 200 -18.30 15.29 -14.40
CA VAL A 200 -19.36 15.98 -15.11
C VAL A 200 -20.37 14.89 -15.54
N ILE A 201 -21.60 15.01 -15.07
CA ILE A 201 -22.67 14.08 -15.43
C ILE A 201 -23.11 14.44 -16.84
N THR A 202 -22.59 13.72 -17.83
CA THR A 202 -22.85 14.01 -19.26
C THR A 202 -24.06 13.30 -19.80
N THR A 203 -24.45 12.16 -19.20
CA THR A 203 -25.55 11.31 -19.68
C THR A 203 -26.85 12.06 -19.90
N GLY A 204 -27.20 12.99 -19.01
CA GLY A 204 -28.39 13.82 -19.15
C GLY A 204 -28.28 14.82 -20.31
N ALA A 205 -27.10 15.40 -20.53
CA ALA A 205 -26.84 16.33 -21.62
C ALA A 205 -26.87 15.61 -22.97
N GLU A 206 -26.25 14.44 -23.06
CA GLU A 206 -26.24 13.59 -24.26
C GLU A 206 -27.65 13.21 -24.69
N ILE A 207 -28.51 12.76 -23.76
CA ILE A 207 -29.92 12.40 -24.03
C ILE A 207 -30.71 13.65 -24.45
N MET A 208 -30.47 14.79 -23.80
CA MET A 208 -31.16 16.04 -24.15
C MET A 208 -30.70 16.55 -25.53
N ASP A 209 -29.43 16.42 -25.86
CA ASP A 209 -28.93 16.74 -27.20
C ASP A 209 -29.58 15.85 -28.26
N GLU A 210 -29.69 14.54 -28.02
CA GLU A 210 -30.40 13.62 -28.95
C GLU A 210 -31.88 13.99 -29.14
N LEU A 211 -32.57 14.39 -28.04
CA LEU A 211 -34.00 14.76 -28.09
C LEU A 211 -34.25 16.08 -28.82
N PHE A 212 -33.28 16.98 -28.84
CA PHE A 212 -33.43 18.34 -29.42
C PHE A 212 -32.57 18.64 -30.62
N THR A 213 -31.81 17.66 -31.13
CA THR A 213 -31.01 17.80 -32.36
C THR A 213 -31.85 17.87 -33.66
N GLY A 214 -33.19 17.89 -33.53
CA GLY A 214 -34.13 17.94 -34.67
C GLY A 214 -35.04 19.15 -34.69
N ILE A 215 -34.75 20.23 -33.93
CA ILE A 215 -35.55 21.45 -33.93
C ILE A 215 -34.83 22.59 -34.63
#